data_4ad27e4ac3dd54afac44d05d70fac05b
#
_entry.id   4ad27e4ac3dd54afac44d05d70fac05b
#
_cell.length_a   1.000
_cell.length_b   1.000
_cell.length_c   1.000
_cell.angle_alpha   90.00
_cell.angle_beta   90.00
_cell.angle_gamma   90.00
#
_symmetry.space_group_name_H-M   'P 1'
#
loop_
_entity.id
_entity.type
_entity.pdbx_description
1 polymer ?
#
loop_
_entity_poly.entity_id
_entity_poly.type
_entity_poly.pdbx_seq_one_letter_code
_entity_poly.pdbx_strand_id
1 'polypeptide(L)'
;KAGPQTVALRRQLEAMPDGGVYAISIPVAPYRCPPGPYERACQVASYFKAAKPKSKVLILDANPDVTSKGPLFKKVWAEQYKGIVEYRGQHKATAVDARTNTVKFEIQDDVKADVLNVLPTMRAGAIAVQTGLANANARWCNVNYLNFESTAAKDIHILGDSIQIAPAMPKSGHMANSHAKVAAAAIVA
;
A
#
# COMPACT_ATOMS: atom_id res chain seq x y z
N LYS A 1 1.12 17.29 -8.34
CA LYS A 1 -0.16 17.82 -7.84
C LYS A 1 -0.91 16.72 -7.11
N ALA A 2 -1.55 17.05 -5.96
CA ALA A 2 -2.44 16.13 -5.27
C ALA A 2 -3.65 15.81 -6.16
N GLY A 3 -4.00 14.53 -6.27
CA GLY A 3 -5.18 14.11 -7.02
C GLY A 3 -6.48 14.41 -6.25
N PRO A 4 -7.64 14.34 -6.92
CA PRO A 4 -8.94 14.58 -6.28
C PRO A 4 -9.20 13.74 -5.03
N GLN A 5 -8.76 12.48 -5.03
CA GLN A 5 -8.90 11.57 -3.87
C GLN A 5 -8.12 12.04 -2.65
N THR A 6 -6.93 12.65 -2.83
CA THR A 6 -6.15 13.20 -1.72
C THR A 6 -6.87 14.39 -1.08
N VAL A 7 -7.47 15.24 -1.89
CA VAL A 7 -8.27 16.37 -1.42
C VAL A 7 -9.54 15.89 -0.71
N ALA A 8 -10.21 14.87 -1.26
CA ALA A 8 -11.40 14.28 -0.65
C ALA A 8 -11.08 13.69 0.73
N LEU A 9 -10.00 12.91 0.84
CA LEU A 9 -9.55 12.35 2.12
C LEU A 9 -9.25 13.45 3.15
N ARG A 10 -8.55 14.51 2.73
CA ARG A 10 -8.26 15.65 3.61
C ARG A 10 -9.52 16.29 4.15
N ARG A 11 -10.50 16.55 3.28
CA ARG A 11 -11.79 17.12 3.69
C ARG A 11 -12.55 16.22 4.66
N GLN A 12 -12.55 14.91 4.46
CA GLN A 12 -13.17 13.95 5.37
C GLN A 12 -12.50 13.97 6.74
N LEU A 13 -11.16 14.00 6.81
CA LEU A 13 -10.43 14.10 8.07
C LEU A 13 -10.71 15.41 8.81
N GLU A 14 -10.86 16.52 8.10
CA GLU A 14 -11.20 17.81 8.68
C GLU A 14 -12.63 17.85 9.21
N ALA A 15 -13.58 17.25 8.47
CA ALA A 15 -14.99 17.21 8.83
C ALA A 15 -15.32 16.20 9.96
N MET A 16 -14.49 15.17 10.14
CA MET A 16 -14.67 14.15 11.18
C MET A 16 -14.66 14.80 12.59
N PRO A 17 -15.60 14.45 13.50
CA PRO A 17 -15.57 14.97 14.87
C PRO A 17 -14.34 14.47 15.65
N ASP A 18 -13.93 15.20 16.69
CA ASP A 18 -12.96 14.69 17.66
C ASP A 18 -13.55 13.49 18.40
N GLY A 19 -12.80 12.41 18.49
CA GLY A 19 -13.27 11.11 18.97
C GLY A 19 -13.68 10.15 17.85
N GLY A 20 -13.68 10.60 16.58
CA GLY A 20 -13.93 9.77 15.42
C GLY A 20 -12.78 8.80 15.09
N VAL A 21 -13.07 7.84 14.22
CA VAL A 21 -12.14 6.78 13.81
C VAL A 21 -11.76 6.92 12.33
N TYR A 22 -10.47 7.05 12.06
CA TYR A 22 -9.90 6.86 10.74
C TYR A 22 -9.36 5.44 10.62
N ALA A 23 -9.78 4.69 9.59
CA ALA A 23 -9.24 3.37 9.29
C ALA A 23 -8.52 3.35 7.94
N ILE A 24 -7.32 2.74 7.91
CA ILE A 24 -6.60 2.44 6.68
C ILE A 24 -6.50 0.93 6.49
N SER A 25 -7.04 0.43 5.37
CA SER A 25 -6.95 -0.99 5.00
C SER A 25 -5.79 -1.20 4.03
N ILE A 26 -4.88 -2.12 4.36
CA ILE A 26 -3.65 -2.43 3.62
C ILE A 26 -3.80 -3.80 2.96
N PRO A 27 -3.54 -3.93 1.64
CA PRO A 27 -3.68 -5.19 0.92
C PRO A 27 -2.55 -6.18 1.22
N VAL A 28 -2.75 -7.43 0.83
CA VAL A 28 -1.69 -8.45 0.86
C VAL A 28 -0.51 -8.02 0.00
N ALA A 29 0.69 -8.13 0.55
CA ALA A 29 1.95 -7.89 -0.17
C ALA A 29 2.10 -8.84 -1.38
N PRO A 30 2.88 -8.47 -2.40
CA PRO A 30 3.58 -7.21 -2.57
C PRO A 30 2.66 -6.10 -3.09
N TYR A 31 2.92 -4.86 -2.65
CA TYR A 31 2.25 -3.65 -3.13
C TYR A 31 3.26 -2.50 -3.24
N ARG A 32 2.90 -1.43 -3.97
CA ARG A 32 3.74 -0.25 -4.16
C ARG A 32 3.98 0.49 -2.86
N CYS A 33 5.23 1.01 -2.70
CA CYS A 33 5.63 1.83 -1.56
C CYS A 33 5.32 1.14 -0.22
N PRO A 34 6.01 0.04 0.11
CA PRO A 34 5.68 -0.76 1.29
C PRO A 34 5.56 0.02 2.62
N PRO A 35 6.38 1.06 2.90
CA PRO A 35 6.21 1.87 4.12
C PRO A 35 5.06 2.89 4.02
N GLY A 36 4.57 3.23 2.81
CA GLY A 36 3.64 4.33 2.57
C GLY A 36 2.34 4.30 3.39
N PRO A 37 1.65 3.17 3.55
CA PRO A 37 0.46 3.09 4.39
C PRO A 37 0.72 3.42 5.86
N TYR A 38 1.83 2.93 6.40
CA TYR A 38 2.23 3.16 7.79
C TYR A 38 2.69 4.61 8.01
N GLU A 39 3.37 5.21 7.04
CA GLU A 39 3.71 6.64 7.03
C GLU A 39 2.45 7.50 7.01
N ARG A 40 1.46 7.17 6.19
CA ARG A 40 0.17 7.87 6.17
C ARG A 40 -0.56 7.77 7.50
N ALA A 41 -0.56 6.59 8.12
CA ALA A 41 -1.12 6.41 9.45
C ALA A 41 -0.43 7.32 10.48
N CYS A 42 0.89 7.44 10.44
CA CYS A 42 1.64 8.36 11.30
C CYS A 42 1.32 9.84 11.01
N GLN A 43 1.15 10.23 9.75
CA GLN A 43 0.75 11.60 9.37
C GLN A 43 -0.63 11.95 9.92
N VAL A 44 -1.60 11.03 9.79
CA VAL A 44 -2.95 11.22 10.35
C VAL A 44 -2.90 11.25 11.87
N ALA A 45 -2.13 10.36 12.49
CA ALA A 45 -1.95 10.35 13.96
C ALA A 45 -1.32 11.65 14.48
N SER A 46 -0.35 12.22 13.74
CA SER A 46 0.23 13.52 14.08
C SER A 46 -0.81 14.64 14.00
N TYR A 47 -1.65 14.64 12.97
CA TYR A 47 -2.76 15.57 12.85
C TYR A 47 -3.75 15.40 14.00
N PHE A 48 -4.13 14.18 14.36
CA PHE A 48 -5.05 13.91 15.46
C PHE A 48 -4.47 14.35 16.80
N LYS A 49 -3.21 14.07 17.05
CA LYS A 49 -2.53 14.50 18.29
C LYS A 49 -2.63 16.00 18.52
N ALA A 50 -2.57 16.79 17.44
CA ALA A 50 -2.66 18.25 17.52
C ALA A 50 -4.12 18.79 17.51
N ALA A 51 -4.99 18.24 16.65
CA ALA A 51 -6.28 18.84 16.34
C ALA A 51 -7.49 18.02 16.83
N LYS A 52 -7.32 16.70 17.05
CA LYS A 52 -8.42 15.77 17.41
C LYS A 52 -7.91 14.67 18.36
N PRO A 53 -7.52 15.03 19.60
CA PRO A 53 -6.76 14.15 20.49
C PRO A 53 -7.54 12.92 21.01
N LYS A 54 -8.86 12.89 20.89
CA LYS A 54 -9.70 11.74 21.26
C LYS A 54 -9.86 10.74 20.10
N SER A 55 -9.49 11.13 18.88
CA SER A 55 -9.66 10.33 17.67
C SER A 55 -8.66 9.18 17.57
N LYS A 56 -9.00 8.17 16.78
CA LYS A 56 -8.22 6.93 16.59
C LYS A 56 -7.81 6.71 15.14
N VAL A 57 -6.65 6.12 14.97
CA VAL A 57 -6.15 5.58 13.70
C VAL A 57 -6.09 4.07 13.81
N LEU A 58 -6.90 3.36 13.02
CA LEU A 58 -6.85 1.91 12.89
C LEU A 58 -6.07 1.53 11.63
N ILE A 59 -5.03 0.73 11.80
CA ILE A 59 -4.28 0.12 10.69
C ILE A 59 -4.76 -1.32 10.56
N LEU A 60 -5.51 -1.61 9.48
CA LEU A 60 -6.12 -2.91 9.20
C LEU A 60 -5.29 -3.57 8.08
N ASP A 61 -4.30 -4.35 8.47
CA ASP A 61 -3.30 -4.91 7.56
C ASP A 61 -3.64 -6.35 7.19
N ALA A 62 -3.75 -6.66 5.91
CA ALA A 62 -3.97 -8.02 5.43
C ALA A 62 -2.78 -8.97 5.72
N ASN A 63 -1.61 -8.42 6.00
CA ASN A 63 -0.39 -9.16 6.30
C ASN A 63 -0.33 -9.54 7.79
N PRO A 64 0.39 -10.61 8.15
CA PRO A 64 0.50 -11.01 9.57
C PRO A 64 1.25 -9.98 10.42
N ASP A 65 2.15 -9.22 9.82
CA ASP A 65 2.89 -8.14 10.49
C ASP A 65 3.25 -7.02 9.52
N VAL A 66 3.77 -5.91 10.05
CA VAL A 66 4.23 -4.74 9.29
C VAL A 66 5.27 -5.15 8.25
N THR A 67 4.96 -4.93 6.97
CA THR A 67 5.74 -5.45 5.84
C THR A 67 7.03 -4.69 5.56
N SER A 68 7.19 -3.51 6.14
CA SER A 68 8.38 -2.65 5.92
C SER A 68 8.68 -1.81 7.14
N LYS A 69 9.95 -1.84 7.59
CA LYS A 69 10.44 -1.06 8.74
C LYS A 69 9.63 -1.27 10.03
N GLY A 70 9.12 -2.48 10.24
CA GLY A 70 8.22 -2.83 11.35
C GLY A 70 8.68 -2.36 12.72
N PRO A 71 9.91 -2.66 13.16
CA PRO A 71 10.40 -2.22 14.47
C PRO A 71 10.36 -0.70 14.66
N LEU A 72 10.66 0.07 13.61
CA LEU A 72 10.63 1.54 13.66
C LEU A 72 9.20 2.07 13.85
N PHE A 73 8.24 1.59 13.02
CA PHE A 73 6.85 2.02 13.12
C PHE A 73 6.23 1.62 14.46
N LYS A 74 6.41 0.38 14.89
CA LYS A 74 5.89 -0.10 16.19
C LYS A 74 6.42 0.73 17.36
N LYS A 75 7.71 1.08 17.34
CA LYS A 75 8.32 1.96 18.34
C LYS A 75 7.65 3.34 18.36
N VAL A 76 7.51 3.97 17.20
CA VAL A 76 6.87 5.29 17.10
C VAL A 76 5.42 5.26 17.56
N TRP A 77 4.66 4.23 17.20
CA TRP A 77 3.26 4.08 17.65
C TRP A 77 3.17 3.91 19.17
N ALA A 78 4.06 3.13 19.77
CA ALA A 78 4.07 2.89 21.21
C ALA A 78 4.50 4.13 22.02
N GLU A 79 5.47 4.91 21.52
CA GLU A 79 6.07 6.03 22.22
C GLU A 79 5.37 7.37 21.93
N GLN A 80 5.09 7.66 20.65
CA GLN A 80 4.61 8.97 20.24
C GLN A 80 3.09 9.04 20.01
N TYR A 81 2.49 7.91 19.59
CA TYR A 81 1.08 7.80 19.23
C TYR A 81 0.32 6.79 20.08
N LYS A 82 0.83 6.53 21.30
CA LYS A 82 0.16 5.66 22.28
C LYS A 82 -1.27 6.13 22.52
N GLY A 83 -2.22 5.19 22.39
CA GLY A 83 -3.63 5.47 22.53
C GLY A 83 -4.30 6.14 21.33
N ILE A 84 -3.55 6.55 20.29
CA ILE A 84 -4.07 7.08 19.03
C ILE A 84 -4.02 6.01 17.94
N VAL A 85 -2.87 5.36 17.75
CA VAL A 85 -2.70 4.33 16.71
C VAL A 85 -2.92 2.94 17.27
N GLU A 86 -3.72 2.15 16.56
CA GLU A 86 -3.93 0.73 16.80
C GLU A 86 -3.64 -0.04 15.51
N TYR A 87 -2.77 -1.07 15.62
CA TYR A 87 -2.42 -1.95 14.50
C TYR A 87 -3.10 -3.31 14.66
N ARG A 88 -3.74 -3.77 13.59
CA ARG A 88 -4.37 -5.09 13.48
C ARG A 88 -3.86 -5.80 12.24
N GLY A 89 -3.05 -6.83 12.42
CA GLY A 89 -2.63 -7.73 11.34
C GLY A 89 -3.72 -8.73 10.96
N GLN A 90 -3.52 -9.47 9.86
CA GLN A 90 -4.42 -10.51 9.35
C GLN A 90 -5.85 -10.01 8.99
N HIS A 91 -6.00 -8.73 8.69
CA HIS A 91 -7.26 -8.09 8.28
C HIS A 91 -7.34 -7.98 6.76
N LYS A 92 -7.50 -9.12 6.08
CA LYS A 92 -7.65 -9.17 4.62
C LYS A 92 -9.06 -8.73 4.21
N ALA A 93 -9.15 -7.52 3.67
CA ALA A 93 -10.41 -6.96 3.19
C ALA A 93 -10.95 -7.74 1.98
N THR A 94 -12.25 -8.04 2.00
CA THR A 94 -12.99 -8.73 0.94
C THR A 94 -14.01 -7.83 0.26
N ALA A 95 -14.60 -6.89 1.00
CA ALA A 95 -15.59 -5.96 0.47
C ALA A 95 -15.60 -4.64 1.27
N VAL A 96 -16.19 -3.62 0.67
CA VAL A 96 -16.40 -2.30 1.28
C VAL A 96 -17.85 -1.88 1.04
N ASP A 97 -18.55 -1.54 2.11
CA ASP A 97 -19.81 -0.81 2.02
C ASP A 97 -19.54 0.69 2.21
N ALA A 98 -19.56 1.41 1.09
CA ALA A 98 -19.30 2.85 1.08
C ALA A 98 -20.43 3.69 1.70
N ARG A 99 -21.65 3.14 1.85
CA ARG A 99 -22.78 3.86 2.47
C ARG A 99 -22.64 3.92 3.98
N THR A 100 -22.09 2.86 4.55
CA THR A 100 -21.91 2.74 6.00
C THR A 100 -20.48 2.99 6.46
N ASN A 101 -19.53 3.19 5.51
CA ASN A 101 -18.09 3.23 5.75
C ASN A 101 -17.59 1.98 6.49
N THR A 102 -18.02 0.79 6.03
CA THR A 102 -17.68 -0.48 6.65
C THR A 102 -16.79 -1.31 5.72
N VAL A 103 -15.69 -1.85 6.25
CA VAL A 103 -14.85 -2.85 5.58
C VAL A 103 -15.21 -4.23 6.11
N LYS A 104 -15.40 -5.18 5.19
CA LYS A 104 -15.58 -6.60 5.47
C LYS A 104 -14.29 -7.36 5.28
N PHE A 105 -14.02 -8.31 6.15
CA PHE A 105 -12.80 -9.11 6.13
C PHE A 105 -13.10 -10.59 5.89
N GLU A 106 -12.06 -11.34 5.52
CA GLU A 106 -12.19 -12.78 5.20
C GLU A 106 -12.52 -13.61 6.45
N ILE A 107 -11.96 -13.27 7.60
CA ILE A 107 -12.09 -14.03 8.85
C ILE A 107 -12.49 -13.14 10.03
N GLN A 108 -12.04 -11.89 10.03
CA GLN A 108 -12.23 -10.94 11.12
C GLN A 108 -13.61 -10.26 11.05
N ASP A 109 -14.05 -9.70 12.16
CA ASP A 109 -15.28 -8.92 12.23
C ASP A 109 -15.20 -7.67 11.36
N ASP A 110 -16.35 -7.26 10.82
CA ASP A 110 -16.49 -6.04 10.03
C ASP A 110 -16.07 -4.81 10.86
N VAL A 111 -15.37 -3.88 10.23
CA VAL A 111 -14.95 -2.63 10.87
C VAL A 111 -15.61 -1.44 10.21
N LYS A 112 -16.35 -0.67 11.00
CA LYS A 112 -16.91 0.63 10.61
C LYS A 112 -15.99 1.76 11.08
N ALA A 113 -15.80 2.78 10.24
CA ALA A 113 -15.00 3.97 10.55
C ALA A 113 -15.71 5.25 10.09
N ASP A 114 -15.36 6.38 10.67
CA ASP A 114 -15.88 7.70 10.22
C ASP A 114 -15.19 8.13 8.93
N VAL A 115 -13.92 7.83 8.81
CA VAL A 115 -13.13 8.03 7.57
C VAL A 115 -12.42 6.73 7.21
N LEU A 116 -12.64 6.27 5.97
CA LEU A 116 -12.13 5.00 5.48
C LEU A 116 -11.21 5.20 4.28
N ASN A 117 -9.96 4.76 4.41
CA ASN A 117 -8.96 4.78 3.35
C ASN A 117 -8.58 3.34 2.96
N VAL A 118 -9.20 2.81 1.92
CA VAL A 118 -8.94 1.45 1.44
C VAL A 118 -7.91 1.46 0.33
N LEU A 119 -6.82 0.72 0.52
CA LEU A 119 -5.83 0.47 -0.52
C LEU A 119 -6.21 -0.81 -1.25
N PRO A 120 -6.48 -0.76 -2.57
CA PRO A 120 -6.87 -1.93 -3.32
C PRO A 120 -5.69 -2.88 -3.54
N THR A 121 -5.97 -4.15 -3.80
CA THR A 121 -4.97 -5.10 -4.30
C THR A 121 -4.33 -4.57 -5.59
N MET A 122 -3.00 -4.47 -5.58
CA MET A 122 -2.25 -3.92 -6.72
C MET A 122 -1.82 -5.00 -7.70
N ARG A 123 -1.66 -4.60 -8.96
CA ARG A 123 -1.16 -5.44 -10.05
C ARG A 123 -0.40 -4.59 -11.07
N ALA A 124 0.26 -5.22 -12.03
CA ALA A 124 0.85 -4.55 -13.16
C ALA A 124 -0.20 -3.71 -13.93
N GLY A 125 0.25 -2.70 -14.64
CA GLY A 125 -0.62 -1.82 -15.42
C GLY A 125 -1.47 -2.57 -16.44
N ALA A 126 -2.60 -1.98 -16.84
CA ALA A 126 -3.56 -2.61 -17.74
C ALA A 126 -2.93 -3.12 -19.05
N ILE A 127 -1.99 -2.38 -19.60
CA ILE A 127 -1.28 -2.78 -20.82
C ILE A 127 -0.54 -4.11 -20.65
N ALA A 128 0.11 -4.35 -19.52
CA ALA A 128 0.81 -5.62 -19.27
C ALA A 128 -0.15 -6.82 -19.21
N VAL A 129 -1.36 -6.61 -18.70
CA VAL A 129 -2.41 -7.63 -18.67
C VAL A 129 -2.96 -7.87 -20.06
N GLN A 130 -3.28 -6.81 -20.81
CA GLN A 130 -3.87 -6.88 -22.16
C GLN A 130 -2.91 -7.51 -23.19
N THR A 131 -1.62 -7.33 -23.02
CA THR A 131 -0.58 -7.89 -23.91
C THR A 131 -0.06 -9.25 -23.45
N GLY A 132 -0.60 -9.84 -22.39
CA GLY A 132 -0.17 -11.15 -21.87
C GLY A 132 1.16 -11.14 -21.13
N LEU A 133 1.72 -9.96 -20.84
CA LEU A 133 3.01 -9.84 -20.15
C LEU A 133 2.92 -10.08 -18.64
N ALA A 134 1.71 -9.96 -18.05
CA ALA A 134 1.46 -10.21 -16.63
C ALA A 134 1.29 -11.72 -16.34
N ASN A 135 2.37 -12.49 -16.54
CA ASN A 135 2.40 -13.94 -16.48
C ASN A 135 2.77 -14.54 -15.10
N ALA A 136 3.01 -13.70 -14.09
CA ALA A 136 3.20 -14.10 -12.70
C ALA A 136 1.90 -13.90 -11.91
N ASN A 137 1.22 -14.98 -11.53
CA ASN A 137 -0.03 -14.98 -10.74
C ASN A 137 -1.13 -14.07 -11.33
N ALA A 138 -1.16 -13.87 -12.64
CA ALA A 138 -2.02 -12.91 -13.34
C ALA A 138 -1.97 -11.48 -12.75
N ARG A 139 -0.93 -11.15 -12.00
CA ARG A 139 -0.74 -9.86 -11.33
C ARG A 139 0.49 -9.10 -11.79
N TRP A 140 1.61 -9.80 -11.94
CA TRP A 140 2.93 -9.22 -12.18
C TRP A 140 3.60 -9.81 -13.41
N CYS A 141 4.61 -9.14 -13.93
CA CYS A 141 5.38 -9.61 -15.07
C CYS A 141 6.65 -10.32 -14.60
N ASN A 142 6.86 -11.58 -15.00
CA ASN A 142 8.13 -12.25 -14.80
C ASN A 142 9.19 -11.69 -15.75
N VAL A 143 10.37 -11.46 -15.23
CA VAL A 143 11.51 -10.95 -15.98
C VAL A 143 12.79 -11.70 -15.64
N ASN A 144 13.75 -11.67 -16.55
CA ASN A 144 15.13 -12.01 -16.23
C ASN A 144 15.75 -10.82 -15.46
N TYR A 145 16.13 -11.01 -14.20
CA TYR A 145 16.67 -9.93 -13.36
C TYR A 145 18.05 -9.40 -13.81
N LEU A 146 18.74 -10.09 -14.73
CA LEU A 146 20.02 -9.61 -15.25
C LEU A 146 19.87 -8.50 -16.28
N ASN A 147 18.74 -8.47 -17.01
CA ASN A 147 18.50 -7.51 -18.07
C ASN A 147 17.07 -6.92 -18.08
N PHE A 148 16.19 -7.39 -17.21
CA PHE A 148 14.76 -7.04 -17.13
C PHE A 148 13.95 -7.38 -18.39
N GLU A 149 14.44 -8.28 -19.24
CA GLU A 149 13.67 -8.80 -20.36
C GLU A 149 12.52 -9.68 -19.86
N SER A 150 11.36 -9.51 -20.49
CA SER A 150 10.16 -10.30 -20.17
C SER A 150 10.38 -11.79 -20.49
N THR A 151 9.90 -12.67 -19.60
CA THR A 151 9.89 -14.12 -19.90
C THR A 151 8.74 -14.52 -20.84
N ALA A 152 7.82 -13.61 -21.14
CA ALA A 152 6.67 -13.86 -22.01
C ALA A 152 6.89 -13.39 -23.46
N ALA A 153 7.80 -12.44 -23.69
CA ALA A 153 8.05 -11.88 -25.01
C ALA A 153 9.51 -11.40 -25.12
N LYS A 154 10.16 -11.81 -26.19
CA LYS A 154 11.53 -11.40 -26.50
C LYS A 154 11.61 -9.92 -26.87
N ASP A 155 12.74 -9.28 -26.57
CA ASP A 155 13.03 -7.87 -26.87
C ASP A 155 12.07 -6.86 -26.20
N ILE A 156 11.34 -7.31 -25.16
CA ILE A 156 10.50 -6.45 -24.33
C ILE A 156 11.04 -6.43 -22.91
N HIS A 157 11.47 -5.26 -22.44
CA HIS A 157 11.98 -5.05 -21.09
C HIS A 157 10.91 -4.44 -20.19
N ILE A 158 10.68 -5.02 -19.01
CA ILE A 158 9.70 -4.56 -18.04
C ILE A 158 10.43 -4.33 -16.72
N LEU A 159 10.15 -3.19 -16.08
CA LEU A 159 10.85 -2.78 -14.87
C LEU A 159 9.93 -2.08 -13.86
N GLY A 160 10.46 -1.79 -12.69
CA GLY A 160 9.75 -1.07 -11.64
C GLY A 160 8.63 -1.87 -11.00
N ASP A 161 7.54 -1.19 -10.68
CA ASP A 161 6.43 -1.78 -9.92
C ASP A 161 5.66 -2.88 -10.65
N SER A 162 5.80 -2.99 -11.97
CA SER A 162 5.07 -3.97 -12.79
C SER A 162 5.62 -5.39 -12.70
N ILE A 163 6.87 -5.57 -12.30
CA ILE A 163 7.50 -6.89 -12.29
C ILE A 163 7.12 -7.75 -11.08
N GLN A 164 7.19 -9.07 -11.23
CA GLN A 164 7.32 -9.97 -10.09
C GLN A 164 8.64 -9.68 -9.41
N ILE A 165 8.62 -9.39 -8.12
CA ILE A 165 9.83 -9.01 -7.38
C ILE A 165 10.59 -10.25 -6.87
N ALA A 166 11.90 -10.13 -6.80
CA ALA A 166 12.74 -11.06 -6.04
C ALA A 166 12.49 -10.90 -4.51
N PRO A 167 12.86 -11.89 -3.69
CA PRO A 167 12.78 -11.76 -2.22
C PRO A 167 13.46 -10.48 -1.73
N ALA A 168 12.81 -9.78 -0.81
CA ALA A 168 13.25 -8.51 -0.22
C ALA A 168 13.36 -7.31 -1.18
N MET A 169 13.05 -7.45 -2.46
CA MET A 169 13.03 -6.33 -3.42
C MET A 169 11.74 -5.50 -3.23
N PRO A 170 11.83 -4.20 -2.90
CA PRO A 170 10.65 -3.37 -2.73
C PRO A 170 10.11 -2.86 -4.07
N LYS A 171 8.80 -2.66 -4.16
CA LYS A 171 8.18 -1.89 -5.25
C LYS A 171 8.26 -0.40 -4.91
N SER A 172 9.27 0.28 -5.45
CA SER A 172 9.53 1.71 -5.18
C SER A 172 10.09 2.42 -6.42
N GLY A 173 9.91 3.74 -6.49
CA GLY A 173 10.50 4.57 -7.55
C GLY A 173 12.04 4.50 -7.58
N HIS A 174 12.67 4.38 -6.41
CA HIS A 174 14.11 4.19 -6.32
C HIS A 174 14.55 2.88 -6.98
N MET A 175 13.87 1.77 -6.69
CA MET A 175 14.16 0.48 -7.30
C MET A 175 13.88 0.50 -8.81
N ALA A 176 12.77 1.14 -9.25
CA ALA A 176 12.47 1.31 -10.67
C ALA A 176 13.60 2.04 -11.43
N ASN A 177 14.19 3.07 -10.83
CA ASN A 177 15.35 3.77 -11.40
C ASN A 177 16.56 2.83 -11.50
N SER A 178 16.83 2.01 -10.49
CA SER A 178 17.93 1.04 -10.53
C SER A 178 17.70 -0.02 -11.61
N HIS A 179 16.47 -0.54 -11.73
CA HIS A 179 16.11 -1.47 -12.82
C HIS A 179 16.33 -0.84 -14.20
N ALA A 180 15.94 0.43 -14.37
CA ALA A 180 16.10 1.14 -15.64
C ALA A 180 17.58 1.24 -16.07
N LYS A 181 18.50 1.49 -15.12
CA LYS A 181 19.93 1.53 -15.40
C LYS A 181 20.48 0.18 -15.86
N VAL A 182 20.06 -0.90 -15.21
CA VAL A 182 20.47 -2.27 -15.59
C VAL A 182 19.91 -2.65 -16.96
N ALA A 183 18.61 -2.41 -17.20
CA ALA A 183 17.97 -2.67 -18.48
C ALA A 183 18.63 -1.89 -19.63
N ALA A 184 18.88 -0.58 -19.41
CA ALA A 184 19.54 0.24 -20.41
C ALA A 184 20.95 -0.27 -20.75
N ALA A 185 21.76 -0.64 -19.76
CA ALA A 185 23.06 -1.19 -20.00
C ALA A 185 23.01 -2.53 -20.79
N ALA A 186 22.03 -3.38 -20.46
CA ALA A 186 21.86 -4.66 -21.15
C ALA A 186 21.35 -4.53 -22.60
N ILE A 187 20.60 -3.48 -22.92
CA ILE A 187 20.12 -3.21 -24.29
C ILE A 187 21.25 -2.69 -25.20
N VAL A 188 22.22 -1.98 -24.62
CA VAL A 188 23.32 -1.35 -25.40
C VAL A 188 24.52 -2.29 -25.56
N ALA A 189 24.63 -3.32 -24.71
CA ALA A 189 25.71 -4.32 -24.76
C ALA A 189 25.51 -5.34 -25.90
#